data_2716af2f65a76d8c33e0d084280d9868
#
_entry.id   2716af2f65a76d8c33e0d084280d9868
#
_cell.length_a   1.000
_cell.length_b   1.000
_cell.length_c   1.000
_cell.angle_alpha   90.00
_cell.angle_beta   90.00
_cell.angle_gamma   90.00
#
_symmetry.space_group_name_H-M   'P 1'
#
loop_
_entity.id
_entity.type
_entity.pdbx_description
1 polymer ?
#
loop_
_entity_poly.entity_id
_entity_poly.type
_entity_poly.pdbx_seq_one_letter_code
_entity_poly.pdbx_strand_id
1 'polypeptide(L)'
;LFIQEAAKNKNYCINIEPNSFCYSKGSNEWKKWFKQKSRHYTTSERYGVIKKLMLGIYPLSMLIMTTSFVILAFDSNFRWLSISIFSATALIKWIVIGRSFKRLHESRFIALLPLLDVLYALLTPLMFYSVDKTDSKKW
;
A
#
# COMPACT_ATOMS: atom_id res chain seq x y z
N LEU A 1 -0.34 -3.08 17.65
CA LEU A 1 -1.01 -3.65 18.82
C LEU A 1 -0.94 -2.69 19.99
N PHE A 2 0.26 -2.31 20.47
CA PHE A 2 0.41 -1.37 21.58
C PHE A 2 -0.39 -0.06 21.38
N ILE A 3 -0.25 0.57 20.22
CA ILE A 3 -1.01 1.81 19.91
C ILE A 3 -2.52 1.55 19.91
N GLN A 4 -2.99 0.39 19.45
CA GLN A 4 -4.42 0.05 19.43
C GLN A 4 -5.00 -0.12 20.84
N GLU A 5 -4.20 -0.57 21.79
CA GLU A 5 -4.61 -0.74 23.18
C GLU A 5 -4.46 0.56 23.97
N ALA A 6 -3.40 1.32 23.72
CA ALA A 6 -3.07 2.54 24.43
C ALA A 6 -3.82 3.77 23.90
N ALA A 7 -4.10 3.85 22.58
CA ALA A 7 -4.77 4.99 21.96
C ALA A 7 -6.29 4.92 22.14
N LYS A 8 -6.75 5.27 23.33
CA LYS A 8 -8.17 5.39 23.70
C LYS A 8 -8.52 6.84 23.92
N ASN A 9 -9.79 7.21 23.64
CA ASN A 9 -10.35 8.51 23.99
C ASN A 9 -9.55 9.73 23.48
N LYS A 10 -8.97 9.64 22.28
CA LYS A 10 -8.17 10.73 21.66
C LYS A 10 -6.92 11.15 22.47
N ASN A 11 -6.35 10.26 23.27
CA ASN A 11 -5.13 10.50 24.07
C ASN A 11 -3.82 10.40 23.25
N TYR A 12 -3.87 10.60 21.95
CA TYR A 12 -2.73 10.57 21.04
C TYR A 12 -2.73 11.79 20.13
N CYS A 13 -1.56 12.24 19.72
CA CYS A 13 -1.39 13.21 18.65
C CYS A 13 -0.39 12.68 17.61
N ILE A 14 -0.56 13.11 16.37
CA ILE A 14 0.36 12.79 15.29
C ILE A 14 1.25 14.02 15.06
N ASN A 15 2.55 13.86 15.27
CA ASN A 15 3.53 14.90 14.96
C ASN A 15 4.17 14.58 13.61
N ILE A 16 4.08 15.53 12.65
CA ILE A 16 4.67 15.47 11.31
C ILE A 16 5.71 16.55 11.07
N GLU A 17 6.25 17.15 12.14
CA GLU A 17 7.33 18.12 12.02
C GLU A 17 8.63 17.42 11.60
N PRO A 18 9.45 18.06 10.74
CA PRO A 18 10.70 17.46 10.25
C PRO A 18 11.65 16.99 11.36
N ASN A 19 11.67 17.71 12.48
CA ASN A 19 12.51 17.39 13.64
C ASN A 19 12.09 16.12 14.39
N SER A 20 10.86 15.62 14.14
CA SER A 20 10.35 14.38 14.73
C SER A 20 10.60 13.15 13.87
N PHE A 21 11.18 13.31 12.67
CA PHE A 21 11.40 12.20 11.74
C PHE A 21 12.60 11.36 12.15
N CYS A 22 12.38 10.06 12.28
CA CYS A 22 13.44 9.08 12.48
C CYS A 22 13.79 8.44 11.13
N TYR A 23 15.05 8.57 10.73
CA TYR A 23 15.55 7.95 9.50
C TYR A 23 16.20 6.61 9.82
N SER A 24 15.76 5.56 9.15
CA SER A 24 16.39 4.24 9.23
C SER A 24 16.94 3.84 7.87
N LYS A 25 18.10 3.16 7.89
CA LYS A 25 18.67 2.64 6.65
C LYS A 25 17.84 1.46 6.17
N GLY A 26 17.31 1.56 4.96
CA GLY A 26 16.58 0.47 4.32
C GLY A 26 17.49 -0.75 4.07
N SER A 27 16.89 -1.93 3.93
CA SER A 27 17.64 -3.12 3.56
C SER A 27 18.05 -3.05 2.09
N ASN A 28 19.35 -3.20 1.81
CA ASN A 28 19.88 -3.24 0.44
C ASN A 28 19.73 -4.61 -0.23
N GLU A 29 19.29 -5.63 0.50
CA GLU A 29 19.12 -7.00 0.01
C GLU A 29 17.65 -7.36 -0.10
N TRP A 30 17.22 -7.83 -1.28
CA TRP A 30 15.86 -8.28 -1.53
C TRP A 30 15.41 -9.36 -0.53
N LYS A 31 16.29 -10.31 -0.20
CA LYS A 31 15.98 -11.39 0.76
C LYS A 31 15.66 -10.86 2.17
N LYS A 32 16.42 -9.89 2.64
CA LYS A 32 16.19 -9.25 3.94
C LYS A 32 14.91 -8.42 3.93
N TRP A 33 14.66 -7.72 2.83
CA TRP A 33 13.43 -6.95 2.62
C TRP A 33 12.19 -7.85 2.62
N PHE A 34 12.22 -8.96 1.87
CA PHE A 34 11.14 -9.95 1.86
C PHE A 34 10.88 -10.51 3.26
N LYS A 35 11.92 -10.90 3.99
CA LYS A 35 11.79 -11.40 5.36
C LYS A 35 11.19 -10.36 6.31
N GLN A 36 11.55 -9.10 6.16
CA GLN A 36 10.96 -7.99 6.93
C GLN A 36 9.48 -7.80 6.59
N LYS A 37 9.11 -7.81 5.32
CA LYS A 37 7.70 -7.69 4.89
C LYS A 37 6.87 -8.90 5.31
N SER A 38 7.40 -10.11 5.17
CA SER A 38 6.75 -11.33 5.67
C SER A 38 6.37 -11.22 7.14
N ARG A 39 7.27 -10.74 8.01
CA ARG A 39 6.96 -10.49 9.42
C ARG A 39 5.84 -9.46 9.63
N HIS A 40 5.75 -8.43 8.80
CA HIS A 40 4.63 -7.49 8.87
C HIS A 40 3.30 -8.16 8.50
N TYR A 41 3.29 -9.04 7.52
CA TYR A 41 2.08 -9.78 7.13
C TYR A 41 1.62 -10.78 8.21
N THR A 42 2.53 -11.48 8.89
CA THR A 42 2.16 -12.38 10.01
C THR A 42 1.53 -11.62 11.18
N THR A 43 1.96 -10.37 11.42
CA THR A 43 1.33 -9.51 12.43
C THR A 43 -0.14 -9.21 12.12
N SER A 44 -0.52 -9.24 10.83
CA SER A 44 -1.91 -8.99 10.42
C SER A 44 -2.89 -10.06 10.90
N GLU A 45 -2.42 -11.25 11.27
CA GLU A 45 -3.27 -12.31 11.84
C GLU A 45 -3.96 -11.88 13.13
N ARG A 46 -3.32 -10.98 13.88
CA ARG A 46 -3.84 -10.41 15.14
C ARG A 46 -4.85 -9.28 14.96
N TYR A 47 -5.09 -8.84 13.73
CA TYR A 47 -6.11 -7.82 13.47
C TYR A 47 -7.50 -8.43 13.42
N GLY A 48 -8.49 -7.72 13.96
CA GLY A 48 -9.90 -8.08 13.81
C GLY A 48 -10.33 -8.12 12.34
N VAL A 49 -11.35 -8.90 12.01
CA VAL A 49 -11.83 -9.15 10.64
C VAL A 49 -12.08 -7.84 9.89
N ILE A 50 -12.73 -6.86 10.50
CA ILE A 50 -13.03 -5.56 9.88
C ILE A 50 -11.75 -4.85 9.44
N LYS A 51 -10.71 -4.85 10.28
CA LYS A 51 -9.42 -4.21 9.96
C LYS A 51 -8.69 -4.94 8.84
N LYS A 52 -8.78 -6.27 8.80
CA LYS A 52 -8.24 -7.09 7.68
C LYS A 52 -8.93 -6.74 6.37
N LEU A 53 -10.26 -6.62 6.38
CA LEU A 53 -11.04 -6.22 5.20
C LEU A 53 -10.65 -4.82 4.73
N MET A 54 -10.54 -3.85 5.64
CA MET A 54 -10.13 -2.48 5.30
C MET A 54 -8.73 -2.42 4.68
N LEU A 55 -7.78 -3.23 5.17
CA LEU A 55 -6.44 -3.31 4.60
C LEU A 55 -6.41 -4.01 3.24
N GLY A 56 -7.29 -5.00 3.03
CA GLY A 56 -7.36 -5.76 1.79
C GLY A 56 -8.16 -5.08 0.67
N ILE A 57 -9.11 -4.18 1.02
CA ILE A 57 -10.01 -3.56 0.03
C ILE A 57 -9.24 -2.70 -0.99
N TYR A 58 -8.21 -1.99 -0.54
CA TYR A 58 -7.42 -1.13 -1.41
C TYR A 58 -6.65 -1.91 -2.49
N PRO A 59 -5.78 -2.89 -2.16
CA PRO A 59 -5.09 -3.67 -3.18
C PRO A 59 -6.05 -4.48 -4.06
N LEU A 60 -7.16 -4.97 -3.51
CA LEU A 60 -8.17 -5.68 -4.27
C LEU A 60 -8.86 -4.76 -5.30
N SER A 61 -9.27 -3.57 -4.90
CA SER A 61 -9.88 -2.59 -5.80
C SER A 61 -8.92 -2.16 -6.92
N MET A 62 -7.64 -2.03 -6.60
CA MET A 62 -6.60 -1.73 -7.59
C MET A 62 -6.42 -2.87 -8.60
N LEU A 63 -6.42 -4.11 -8.15
CA LEU A 63 -6.36 -5.26 -9.06
C LEU A 63 -7.58 -5.30 -9.99
N ILE A 64 -8.79 -5.15 -9.44
CA ILE A 64 -10.03 -5.12 -10.23
C ILE A 64 -9.98 -3.98 -11.25
N MET A 65 -9.58 -2.78 -10.83
CA MET A 65 -9.48 -1.62 -11.71
C MET A 65 -8.46 -1.85 -12.84
N THR A 66 -7.28 -2.39 -12.52
CA THR A 66 -6.22 -2.64 -13.52
C THR A 66 -6.63 -3.74 -14.49
N THR A 67 -7.21 -4.83 -14.01
CA THR A 67 -7.68 -5.93 -14.88
C THR A 67 -8.83 -5.48 -15.76
N SER A 68 -9.81 -4.75 -15.22
CA SER A 68 -10.91 -4.19 -15.99
C SER A 68 -10.42 -3.23 -17.07
N PHE A 69 -9.44 -2.36 -16.74
CA PHE A 69 -8.81 -1.47 -17.71
C PHE A 69 -8.19 -2.25 -18.87
N VAL A 70 -7.40 -3.29 -18.56
CA VAL A 70 -6.76 -4.12 -19.60
C VAL A 70 -7.80 -4.77 -20.50
N ILE A 71 -8.85 -5.37 -19.94
CA ILE A 71 -9.90 -6.02 -20.73
C ILE A 71 -10.64 -5.02 -21.63
N LEU A 72 -11.09 -3.89 -21.07
CA LEU A 72 -11.88 -2.90 -21.79
C LEU A 72 -11.06 -2.07 -22.79
N ALA A 73 -9.75 -1.98 -22.62
CA ALA A 73 -8.87 -1.30 -23.58
C ALA A 73 -8.80 -2.01 -24.94
N PHE A 74 -9.06 -3.33 -24.98
CA PHE A 74 -9.13 -4.09 -26.21
C PHE A 74 -10.50 -4.02 -26.90
N ASP A 75 -11.54 -3.61 -26.16
CA ASP A 75 -12.88 -3.43 -26.75
C ASP A 75 -12.97 -2.04 -27.42
N SER A 76 -13.29 -2.00 -28.71
CA SER A 76 -13.38 -0.78 -29.49
C SER A 76 -14.45 0.20 -28.97
N ASN A 77 -15.56 -0.32 -28.41
CA ASN A 77 -16.68 0.48 -27.93
C ASN A 77 -16.36 1.19 -26.60
N PHE A 78 -15.63 0.52 -25.72
CA PHE A 78 -15.36 1.02 -24.36
C PHE A 78 -13.93 1.55 -24.14
N ARG A 79 -13.06 1.45 -25.15
CA ARG A 79 -11.65 1.84 -25.08
C ARG A 79 -11.45 3.24 -24.52
N TRP A 80 -12.07 4.23 -25.13
CA TRP A 80 -11.89 5.63 -24.72
C TRP A 80 -12.44 5.93 -23.34
N LEU A 81 -13.56 5.31 -23.00
CA LEU A 81 -14.15 5.43 -21.67
C LEU A 81 -13.23 4.83 -20.60
N SER A 82 -12.68 3.63 -20.84
CA SER A 82 -11.76 2.97 -19.90
C SER A 82 -10.46 3.75 -19.70
N ILE A 83 -9.88 4.28 -20.78
CA ILE A 83 -8.69 5.15 -20.73
C ILE A 83 -8.98 6.41 -19.92
N SER A 84 -10.12 7.05 -20.14
CA SER A 84 -10.49 8.28 -19.42
C SER A 84 -10.65 8.03 -17.92
N ILE A 85 -11.36 6.98 -17.52
CA ILE A 85 -11.57 6.64 -16.12
C ILE A 85 -10.24 6.27 -15.45
N PHE A 86 -9.43 5.44 -16.11
CA PHE A 86 -8.13 5.04 -15.57
C PHE A 86 -7.19 6.23 -15.39
N SER A 87 -7.10 7.12 -16.39
CA SER A 87 -6.28 8.31 -16.32
C SER A 87 -6.77 9.30 -15.26
N ALA A 88 -8.06 9.50 -15.13
CA ALA A 88 -8.64 10.38 -14.11
C ALA A 88 -8.31 9.85 -12.69
N THR A 89 -8.49 8.56 -12.45
CA THR A 89 -8.17 7.95 -11.16
C THR A 89 -6.68 8.00 -10.84
N ALA A 90 -5.81 7.77 -11.83
CA ALA A 90 -4.36 7.89 -11.68
C ALA A 90 -3.94 9.33 -11.34
N LEU A 91 -4.53 10.33 -12.00
CA LEU A 91 -4.28 11.74 -11.72
C LEU A 91 -4.72 12.15 -10.31
N ILE A 92 -5.92 11.76 -9.90
CA ILE A 92 -6.42 12.05 -8.54
C ILE A 92 -5.48 11.45 -7.49
N LYS A 93 -5.11 10.19 -7.65
CA LYS A 93 -4.15 9.52 -6.76
C LYS A 93 -2.80 10.22 -6.74
N TRP A 94 -2.28 10.58 -7.90
CA TRP A 94 -1.01 11.28 -8.02
C TRP A 94 -1.02 12.60 -7.26
N ILE A 95 -2.09 13.38 -7.37
CA ILE A 95 -2.24 14.64 -6.64
C ILE A 95 -2.33 14.40 -5.13
N VAL A 96 -3.20 13.49 -4.69
CA VAL A 96 -3.44 13.25 -3.25
C VAL A 96 -2.21 12.65 -2.57
N ILE A 97 -1.67 11.58 -3.14
CA ILE A 97 -0.50 10.89 -2.58
C ILE A 97 0.75 11.77 -2.72
N GLY A 98 0.91 12.47 -3.85
CA GLY A 98 2.02 13.39 -4.06
C GLY A 98 2.06 14.54 -3.05
N ARG A 99 0.90 15.07 -2.64
CA ARG A 99 0.83 16.06 -1.54
C ARG A 99 1.27 15.46 -0.21
N SER A 100 0.90 14.21 0.07
CA SER A 100 1.33 13.50 1.28
C SER A 100 2.85 13.28 1.29
N PHE A 101 3.44 12.86 0.16
CA PHE A 101 4.89 12.68 0.02
C PHE A 101 5.65 14.02 0.20
N LYS A 102 5.12 15.13 -0.32
CA LYS A 102 5.71 16.46 -0.07
C LYS A 102 5.72 16.81 1.41
N ARG A 103 4.65 16.54 2.14
CA ARG A 103 4.59 16.77 3.59
C ARG A 103 5.58 15.91 4.39
N LEU A 104 5.89 14.71 3.88
CA LEU A 104 6.86 13.80 4.49
C LEU A 104 8.30 14.05 4.00
N HIS A 105 8.55 15.11 3.23
CA HIS A 105 9.86 15.45 2.64
C HIS A 105 10.45 14.38 1.71
N GLU A 106 9.59 13.48 1.16
CA GLU A 106 9.97 12.38 0.26
C GLU A 106 9.51 12.65 -1.19
N SER A 107 9.89 13.80 -1.74
CA SER A 107 9.44 14.23 -3.08
C SER A 107 10.00 13.40 -4.25
N ARG A 108 11.09 12.65 -4.03
CA ARG A 108 11.81 11.89 -5.07
C ARG A 108 10.93 10.84 -5.78
N PHE A 109 9.99 10.26 -5.06
CA PHE A 109 9.15 9.17 -5.58
C PHE A 109 7.85 9.64 -6.22
N ILE A 110 7.55 10.95 -6.22
CA ILE A 110 6.28 11.46 -6.73
C ILE A 110 6.09 11.13 -8.21
N ALA A 111 7.14 11.23 -9.02
CA ALA A 111 7.06 10.91 -10.45
C ALA A 111 6.81 9.40 -10.72
N LEU A 112 7.25 8.53 -9.81
CA LEU A 112 7.11 7.08 -9.93
C LEU A 112 5.81 6.53 -9.32
N LEU A 113 4.99 7.37 -8.68
CA LEU A 113 3.78 6.94 -7.98
C LEU A 113 2.85 6.07 -8.84
N PRO A 114 2.52 6.43 -10.10
CA PRO A 114 1.62 5.60 -10.90
C PRO A 114 2.16 4.19 -11.14
N LEU A 115 3.47 4.07 -11.38
CA LEU A 115 4.13 2.78 -11.56
C LEU A 115 4.18 1.98 -10.26
N LEU A 116 4.51 2.64 -9.15
CA LEU A 116 4.58 2.01 -7.82
C LEU A 116 3.22 1.51 -7.35
N ASP A 117 2.14 2.20 -7.70
CA ASP A 117 0.77 1.83 -7.34
C ASP A 117 0.36 0.53 -8.03
N VAL A 118 0.64 0.38 -9.33
CA VAL A 118 0.39 -0.86 -10.08
C VAL A 118 1.28 -2.00 -9.55
N LEU A 119 2.56 -1.73 -9.33
CA LEU A 119 3.50 -2.70 -8.75
C LEU A 119 3.03 -3.17 -7.36
N TYR A 120 2.58 -2.25 -6.52
CA TYR A 120 2.04 -2.58 -5.20
C TYR A 120 0.81 -3.49 -5.30
N ALA A 121 -0.12 -3.18 -6.21
CA ALA A 121 -1.31 -4.00 -6.43
C ALA A 121 -0.98 -5.45 -6.86
N LEU A 122 0.03 -5.63 -7.69
CA LEU A 122 0.49 -6.95 -8.15
C LEU A 122 1.31 -7.70 -7.09
N LEU A 123 2.20 -7.01 -6.39
CA LEU A 123 3.09 -7.64 -5.41
C LEU A 123 2.38 -8.00 -4.10
N THR A 124 1.37 -7.24 -3.70
CA THR A 124 0.68 -7.47 -2.41
C THR A 124 0.08 -8.87 -2.30
N PRO A 125 -0.72 -9.37 -3.26
CA PRO A 125 -1.26 -10.74 -3.19
C PRO A 125 -0.15 -11.79 -3.28
N LEU A 126 0.86 -11.60 -4.12
CA LEU A 126 2.00 -12.52 -4.23
C LEU A 126 2.74 -12.64 -2.90
N MET A 127 2.98 -11.52 -2.23
CA MET A 127 3.63 -11.51 -0.92
C MET A 127 2.75 -12.15 0.15
N PHE A 128 1.44 -11.92 0.13
CA PHE A 128 0.52 -12.50 1.09
C PHE A 128 0.48 -14.04 0.98
N TYR A 129 0.49 -14.58 -0.24
CA TYR A 129 0.53 -16.03 -0.47
C TYR A 129 1.90 -16.66 -0.22
N SER A 130 3.00 -15.91 -0.42
CA SER A 130 4.36 -16.40 -0.20
C SER A 130 4.82 -16.39 1.26
N VAL A 131 4.01 -15.82 2.17
CA VAL A 131 4.31 -15.81 3.60
C VAL A 131 4.14 -17.21 4.16
N ASP A 132 5.26 -17.81 4.56
CA ASP A 132 5.27 -19.10 5.24
C ASP A 132 4.71 -18.93 6.66
N LYS A 133 3.52 -19.52 6.89
CA LYS A 133 2.80 -19.43 8.17
C LYS A 133 3.51 -20.18 9.30
N THR A 134 4.51 -20.99 8.98
CA THR A 134 5.29 -21.75 9.98
C THR A 134 6.20 -20.87 10.83
N ASP A 135 6.60 -19.70 10.33
CA ASP A 135 7.46 -18.76 11.08
C ASP A 135 6.71 -17.94 12.15
N SER A 136 5.37 -17.94 12.13
CA SER A 136 4.54 -17.19 13.09
C SER A 136 4.51 -17.80 14.50
N LYS A 137 4.90 -19.05 14.66
CA LYS A 137 4.85 -19.80 15.94
C LYS A 137 6.16 -19.72 16.76
N LYS A 138 7.16 -18.98 16.30
CA LYS A 138 8.49 -18.90 16.95
C LYS A 138 8.70 -17.66 17.83
N TRP A 139 7.62 -17.02 18.31
CA TRP A 139 7.67 -15.89 19.25
C TRP A 139 6.81 -16.14 20.47
#